data_830973400d18cebdbf7476babeb8c96e
#
_entry.id   830973400d18cebdbf7476babeb8c96e
#
_cell.length_a   1.000
_cell.length_b   1.000
_cell.length_c   1.000
_cell.angle_alpha   90.00
_cell.angle_beta   90.00
_cell.angle_gamma   90.00
#
_symmetry.space_group_name_H-M   'P 1'
#
loop_
_entity.id
_entity.type
_entity.pdbx_description
1 polymer ?
#
loop_
_entity_poly.entity_id
_entity_poly.type
_entity_poly.pdbx_seq_one_letter_code
_entity_poly.pdbx_strand_id
1 'polypeptide(L)'
;MKILVLGAGAVGLSVAAKLSRVSEVHAVARKKTADAINAGGFRLTGIWGTDTYRFSVSDTVPAGARYDYVIITSKSRDTDAICREFAATLKDTETVSLQNGIGNEEIIGKYTGRVIGGMIITGFEWAGDAAVHVSVDGGMAKLGRFPSGLDEPVKKLVSLMQEAGIRVEGSPAVRSDLWGKTLYNCALNPLGAIMGVPYGKLAHPAAWKIVESIVREGFMVVEAEGVRLPWKTADEYLGYLHDTQLPATAGHHSSMLQDISRGRPTEIDFLNGAIVAKGALHGIPTPVNSCIVNLVKFRESLTGGGVP
;
A
#
# COMPACT_ATOMS: atom_id res chain seq x y z
N MET A 1 -24.59 -0.84 0.47
CA MET A 1 -23.60 -1.60 1.27
C MET A 1 -23.01 -0.69 2.32
N LYS A 2 -22.55 -1.25 3.44
CA LYS A 2 -21.87 -0.50 4.51
C LYS A 2 -20.39 -0.86 4.53
N ILE A 3 -19.53 0.14 4.44
CA ILE A 3 -18.08 -0.02 4.34
C ILE A 3 -17.41 0.74 5.49
N LEU A 4 -16.53 0.05 6.20
CA LEU A 4 -15.66 0.64 7.20
C LEU A 4 -14.25 0.82 6.60
N VAL A 5 -13.65 2.00 6.76
CA VAL A 5 -12.26 2.25 6.37
C VAL A 5 -11.44 2.51 7.62
N LEU A 6 -10.51 1.61 7.95
CA LEU A 6 -9.63 1.69 9.12
C LEU A 6 -8.26 2.25 8.74
N GLY A 7 -7.72 3.12 9.59
CA GLY A 7 -6.44 3.77 9.35
C GLY A 7 -6.49 4.74 8.18
N ALA A 8 -7.57 5.51 8.08
CA ALA A 8 -7.87 6.38 6.97
C ALA A 8 -6.86 7.54 6.85
N GLY A 9 -5.74 7.26 6.20
CA GLY A 9 -4.77 8.21 5.68
C GLY A 9 -5.16 8.74 4.30
N ALA A 10 -4.18 9.24 3.51
CA ALA A 10 -4.45 9.80 2.19
C ALA A 10 -5.14 8.77 1.24
N VAL A 11 -4.66 7.53 1.21
CA VAL A 11 -5.27 6.44 0.42
C VAL A 11 -6.68 6.16 0.91
N GLY A 12 -6.83 5.85 2.20
CA GLY A 12 -8.12 5.42 2.77
C GLY A 12 -9.20 6.48 2.66
N LEU A 13 -8.89 7.75 2.92
CA LEU A 13 -9.86 8.84 2.77
C LEU A 13 -10.25 9.09 1.32
N SER A 14 -9.31 8.94 0.38
CA SER A 14 -9.61 9.07 -1.06
C SER A 14 -10.51 7.94 -1.56
N VAL A 15 -10.26 6.71 -1.12
CA VAL A 15 -11.12 5.54 -1.42
C VAL A 15 -12.49 5.70 -0.75
N ALA A 16 -12.53 6.09 0.53
CA ALA A 16 -13.76 6.38 1.26
C ALA A 16 -14.62 7.45 0.57
N ALA A 17 -13.99 8.55 0.14
CA ALA A 17 -14.64 9.64 -0.57
C ALA A 17 -15.30 9.15 -1.88
N LYS A 18 -14.57 8.39 -2.69
CA LYS A 18 -15.13 7.85 -3.94
C LYS A 18 -16.27 6.87 -3.66
N LEU A 19 -16.09 5.94 -2.74
CA LEU A 19 -17.09 4.95 -2.37
C LEU A 19 -18.35 5.56 -1.73
N SER A 20 -18.24 6.71 -1.09
CA SER A 20 -19.39 7.40 -0.46
C SER A 20 -20.47 7.84 -1.46
N ARG A 21 -20.18 7.85 -2.76
CA ARG A 21 -21.16 8.12 -3.82
C ARG A 21 -22.12 6.96 -4.09
N VAL A 22 -21.68 5.73 -3.77
CA VAL A 22 -22.39 4.50 -4.15
C VAL A 22 -22.70 3.59 -2.95
N SER A 23 -22.23 3.95 -1.75
CA SER A 23 -22.42 3.16 -0.53
C SER A 23 -22.35 4.01 0.74
N GLU A 24 -22.84 3.46 1.84
CA GLU A 24 -22.66 4.04 3.17
C GLU A 24 -21.25 3.77 3.65
N VAL A 25 -20.46 4.82 3.89
CA VAL A 25 -19.05 4.72 4.29
C VAL A 25 -18.86 5.36 5.65
N HIS A 26 -18.14 4.67 6.53
CA HIS A 26 -17.59 5.19 7.75
C HIS A 26 -16.07 5.07 7.73
N ALA A 27 -15.34 6.15 7.95
CA ALA A 27 -13.89 6.17 8.00
C ALA A 27 -13.40 6.45 9.42
N VAL A 28 -12.43 5.67 9.90
CA VAL A 28 -11.76 5.92 11.18
C VAL A 28 -10.43 6.62 10.90
N ALA A 29 -10.35 7.88 11.30
CA ALA A 29 -9.20 8.75 11.12
C ALA A 29 -8.79 9.39 12.45
N ARG A 30 -7.59 9.98 12.51
CA ARG A 30 -7.19 10.76 13.69
C ARG A 30 -8.17 11.89 13.94
N LYS A 31 -8.44 12.17 15.22
CA LYS A 31 -9.44 13.20 15.64
C LYS A 31 -9.31 14.53 14.88
N LYS A 32 -8.11 15.09 14.77
CA LYS A 32 -7.87 16.33 14.00
C LYS A 32 -8.36 16.26 12.56
N THR A 33 -8.11 15.14 11.88
CA THR A 33 -8.54 14.93 10.48
C THR A 33 -10.05 14.71 10.41
N ALA A 34 -10.62 13.95 11.34
CA ALA A 34 -12.07 13.73 11.41
C ALA A 34 -12.82 15.04 11.65
N ASP A 35 -12.37 15.86 12.61
CA ASP A 35 -12.96 17.17 12.90
C ASP A 35 -12.93 18.10 11.68
N ALA A 36 -11.79 18.15 10.96
CA ALA A 36 -11.65 18.97 9.74
C ALA A 36 -12.58 18.51 8.61
N ILE A 37 -12.71 17.19 8.40
CA ILE A 37 -13.63 16.64 7.39
C ILE A 37 -15.09 16.89 7.76
N ASN A 38 -15.47 16.70 9.02
CA ASN A 38 -16.83 16.94 9.49
C ASN A 38 -17.24 18.42 9.36
N ALA A 39 -16.31 19.35 9.53
CA ALA A 39 -16.55 20.78 9.39
C ALA A 39 -16.70 21.21 7.92
N GLY A 40 -15.77 20.80 7.03
CA GLY A 40 -15.65 21.31 5.67
C GLY A 40 -15.90 20.30 4.55
N GLY A 41 -15.97 19.00 4.86
CA GLY A 41 -15.91 17.91 3.90
C GLY A 41 -14.46 17.54 3.55
N PHE A 42 -14.30 16.44 2.82
CA PHE A 42 -13.01 15.97 2.33
C PHE A 42 -12.81 16.42 0.88
N ARG A 43 -11.78 17.18 0.62
CA ARG A 43 -11.45 17.67 -0.73
C ARG A 43 -10.50 16.72 -1.43
N LEU A 44 -10.93 16.17 -2.56
CA LEU A 44 -10.11 15.40 -3.47
C LEU A 44 -9.83 16.24 -4.72
N THR A 45 -8.60 16.19 -5.23
CA THR A 45 -8.18 16.88 -6.46
C THR A 45 -7.27 16.00 -7.29
N GLY A 46 -7.01 16.37 -8.53
CA GLY A 46 -6.10 15.67 -9.44
C GLY A 46 -6.81 14.68 -10.34
N ILE A 47 -6.12 13.59 -10.73
CA ILE A 47 -6.58 12.67 -11.79
C ILE A 47 -7.84 11.87 -11.43
N TRP A 48 -8.20 11.78 -10.14
CA TRP A 48 -9.47 11.18 -9.71
C TRP A 48 -10.65 12.17 -9.72
N GLY A 49 -10.44 13.37 -10.26
CA GLY A 49 -11.40 14.46 -10.32
C GLY A 49 -11.18 15.48 -9.20
N THR A 50 -11.95 16.57 -9.26
CA THR A 50 -11.90 17.63 -8.26
C THR A 50 -13.30 17.80 -7.67
N ASP A 51 -13.44 17.46 -6.38
CA ASP A 51 -14.73 17.52 -5.68
C ASP A 51 -14.53 17.57 -4.17
N THR A 52 -15.60 17.94 -3.44
CA THR A 52 -15.67 17.88 -1.98
C THR A 52 -16.70 16.84 -1.56
N TYR A 53 -16.25 15.83 -0.83
CA TYR A 53 -17.06 14.70 -0.40
C TYR A 53 -17.48 14.85 1.06
N ARG A 54 -18.68 14.38 1.38
CA ARG A 54 -19.20 14.28 2.74
C ARG A 54 -19.56 12.84 3.03
N PHE A 55 -18.95 12.27 4.07
CA PHE A 55 -19.21 10.91 4.55
C PHE A 55 -18.91 10.86 6.06
N SER A 56 -19.33 9.79 6.71
CA SER A 56 -19.12 9.64 8.16
C SER A 56 -17.64 9.42 8.48
N VAL A 57 -17.08 10.28 9.34
CA VAL A 57 -15.69 10.15 9.81
C VAL A 57 -15.66 10.40 11.32
N SER A 58 -14.94 9.51 12.04
CA SER A 58 -14.69 9.68 13.48
C SER A 58 -13.34 9.05 13.84
N ASP A 59 -12.94 9.16 15.08
CA ASP A 59 -11.76 8.50 15.65
C ASP A 59 -12.07 7.13 16.25
N THR A 60 -13.34 6.73 16.24
CA THR A 60 -13.85 5.47 16.80
C THR A 60 -14.86 4.83 15.84
N VAL A 61 -15.13 3.56 16.05
CA VAL A 61 -16.23 2.84 15.36
C VAL A 61 -17.47 2.86 16.23
N PRO A 62 -18.68 3.20 15.70
CA PRO A 62 -19.93 3.14 16.44
C PRO A 62 -20.19 1.75 17.01
N ALA A 63 -20.55 1.67 18.29
CA ALA A 63 -20.84 0.40 18.96
C ALA A 63 -21.97 -0.36 18.27
N GLY A 64 -21.77 -1.68 18.05
CA GLY A 64 -22.76 -2.55 17.41
C GLY A 64 -22.95 -2.36 15.90
N ALA A 65 -22.18 -1.48 15.27
CA ALA A 65 -22.23 -1.31 13.82
C ALA A 65 -21.77 -2.59 13.11
N ARG A 66 -22.48 -2.94 12.02
CA ARG A 66 -22.10 -4.06 11.13
C ARG A 66 -21.75 -3.50 9.77
N TYR A 67 -20.75 -4.11 9.14
CA TYR A 67 -20.24 -3.72 7.84
C TYR A 67 -20.19 -4.91 6.90
N ASP A 68 -20.39 -4.66 5.61
CA ASP A 68 -20.21 -5.66 4.56
C ASP A 68 -18.71 -5.84 4.26
N TYR A 69 -17.96 -4.72 4.28
CA TYR A 69 -16.52 -4.70 4.05
C TYR A 69 -15.81 -3.83 5.08
N VAL A 70 -14.62 -4.27 5.50
CA VAL A 70 -13.64 -3.47 6.21
C VAL A 70 -12.43 -3.28 5.31
N ILE A 71 -12.04 -2.05 5.02
CA ILE A 71 -10.86 -1.72 4.21
C ILE A 71 -9.78 -1.17 5.13
N ILE A 72 -8.65 -1.85 5.23
CA ILE A 72 -7.49 -1.44 6.04
C ILE A 72 -6.50 -0.70 5.13
N THR A 73 -6.17 0.54 5.50
CA THR A 73 -5.27 1.43 4.77
C THR A 73 -4.24 2.11 5.67
N SER A 74 -4.11 1.63 6.89
CA SER A 74 -3.07 2.09 7.82
C SER A 74 -1.67 1.76 7.31
N LYS A 75 -0.65 2.33 7.96
CA LYS A 75 0.71 1.86 7.74
C LYS A 75 0.84 0.40 8.19
N SER A 76 1.58 -0.40 7.43
CA SER A 76 1.68 -1.86 7.61
C SER A 76 2.12 -2.29 9.02
N ARG A 77 2.95 -1.49 9.69
CA ARG A 77 3.35 -1.73 11.09
C ARG A 77 2.19 -1.70 12.10
N ASP A 78 1.08 -1.03 11.74
CA ASP A 78 -0.08 -0.86 12.63
C ASP A 78 -1.15 -1.95 12.39
N THR A 79 -0.95 -2.84 11.40
CA THR A 79 -1.93 -3.83 10.96
C THR A 79 -2.36 -4.77 12.09
N ASP A 80 -1.42 -5.35 12.83
CA ASP A 80 -1.74 -6.28 13.93
C ASP A 80 -2.50 -5.58 15.06
N ALA A 81 -2.10 -4.37 15.42
CA ALA A 81 -2.75 -3.59 16.47
C ALA A 81 -4.20 -3.24 16.09
N ILE A 82 -4.42 -2.80 14.85
CA ILE A 82 -5.76 -2.51 14.31
C ILE A 82 -6.61 -3.79 14.25
N CYS A 83 -6.06 -4.89 13.74
CA CYS A 83 -6.80 -6.15 13.69
C CYS A 83 -7.18 -6.66 15.08
N ARG A 84 -6.33 -6.49 16.08
CA ARG A 84 -6.61 -6.85 17.47
C ARG A 84 -7.71 -5.97 18.06
N GLU A 85 -7.64 -4.67 17.87
CA GLU A 85 -8.63 -3.71 18.36
C GLU A 85 -10.02 -3.98 17.76
N PHE A 86 -10.09 -4.27 16.45
CA PHE A 86 -11.34 -4.50 15.74
C PHE A 86 -11.66 -5.97 15.48
N ALA A 87 -11.05 -6.91 16.21
CA ALA A 87 -11.19 -8.35 15.97
C ALA A 87 -12.66 -8.83 15.91
N ALA A 88 -13.52 -8.31 16.78
CA ALA A 88 -14.95 -8.64 16.78
C ALA A 88 -15.66 -8.19 15.49
N THR A 89 -15.27 -7.05 14.92
CA THR A 89 -15.81 -6.55 13.66
C THR A 89 -15.28 -7.36 12.46
N LEU A 90 -14.00 -7.76 12.51
CA LEU A 90 -13.35 -8.45 11.38
C LEU A 90 -13.80 -9.91 11.24
N LYS A 91 -14.13 -10.59 12.35
CA LYS A 91 -14.36 -12.05 12.41
C LYS A 91 -15.24 -12.59 11.28
N ASP A 92 -16.36 -11.92 10.98
CA ASP A 92 -17.36 -12.35 10.01
C ASP A 92 -17.51 -11.38 8.83
N THR A 93 -16.59 -10.42 8.67
CA THR A 93 -16.66 -9.35 7.67
C THR A 93 -15.57 -9.56 6.60
N GLU A 94 -15.90 -9.28 5.34
CA GLU A 94 -14.94 -9.25 4.25
C GLU A 94 -13.91 -8.15 4.53
N THR A 95 -12.64 -8.52 4.73
CA THR A 95 -11.58 -7.61 5.15
C THR A 95 -10.54 -7.44 4.05
N VAL A 96 -10.37 -6.21 3.62
CA VAL A 96 -9.54 -5.82 2.48
C VAL A 96 -8.27 -5.14 2.98
N SER A 97 -7.12 -5.58 2.55
CA SER A 97 -5.87 -4.81 2.67
C SER A 97 -5.64 -4.01 1.39
N LEU A 98 -5.45 -2.70 1.51
CA LEU A 98 -4.91 -1.84 0.43
C LEU A 98 -3.54 -1.26 0.83
N GLN A 99 -2.86 -1.93 1.72
CA GLN A 99 -1.58 -1.51 2.28
C GLN A 99 -0.42 -1.88 1.35
N ASN A 100 0.72 -1.22 1.53
CA ASN A 100 1.93 -1.55 0.80
C ASN A 100 2.70 -2.69 1.49
N GLY A 101 3.50 -3.42 0.71
CA GLY A 101 4.39 -4.45 1.21
C GLY A 101 3.74 -5.81 1.37
N ILE A 102 4.47 -6.73 1.96
CA ILE A 102 4.11 -8.14 2.12
C ILE A 102 3.92 -8.44 3.62
N GLY A 103 2.94 -9.29 3.94
CA GLY A 103 2.67 -9.77 5.28
C GLY A 103 1.39 -9.21 5.91
N ASN A 104 0.78 -8.19 5.33
CA ASN A 104 -0.45 -7.59 5.86
C ASN A 104 -1.61 -8.58 5.81
N GLU A 105 -1.80 -9.25 4.69
CA GLU A 105 -2.88 -10.22 4.47
C GLU A 105 -2.74 -11.43 5.39
N GLU A 106 -1.52 -11.90 5.63
CA GLU A 106 -1.22 -12.98 6.57
C GLU A 106 -1.50 -12.56 8.03
N ILE A 107 -1.23 -11.29 8.38
CA ILE A 107 -1.58 -10.75 9.71
C ILE A 107 -3.09 -10.70 9.85
N ILE A 108 -3.81 -10.13 8.88
CA ILE A 108 -5.29 -10.05 8.88
C ILE A 108 -5.90 -11.45 8.97
N GLY A 109 -5.30 -12.43 8.27
CA GLY A 109 -5.72 -13.82 8.24
C GLY A 109 -5.73 -14.53 9.63
N LYS A 110 -5.03 -13.97 10.63
CA LYS A 110 -5.10 -14.45 12.01
C LYS A 110 -6.41 -14.08 12.71
N TYR A 111 -7.14 -13.10 12.19
CA TYR A 111 -8.36 -12.54 12.80
C TYR A 111 -9.62 -12.87 12.00
N THR A 112 -9.50 -13.15 10.71
CA THR A 112 -10.62 -13.53 9.84
C THR A 112 -10.17 -14.46 8.71
N GLY A 113 -11.03 -15.39 8.30
CA GLY A 113 -10.81 -16.21 7.10
C GLY A 113 -11.24 -15.50 5.78
N ARG A 114 -11.74 -14.27 5.84
CA ARG A 114 -12.34 -13.54 4.71
C ARG A 114 -11.45 -12.42 4.20
N VAL A 115 -10.19 -12.75 3.90
CA VAL A 115 -9.19 -11.76 3.48
C VAL A 115 -9.24 -11.53 1.98
N ILE A 116 -9.33 -10.26 1.60
CA ILE A 116 -9.17 -9.78 0.22
C ILE A 116 -7.86 -8.98 0.19
N GLY A 117 -6.92 -9.43 -0.64
CA GLY A 117 -5.72 -8.66 -0.94
C GLY A 117 -6.02 -7.59 -1.98
N GLY A 118 -5.38 -6.45 -1.85
CA GLY A 118 -5.56 -5.36 -2.81
C GLY A 118 -4.30 -4.57 -3.04
N MET A 119 -4.07 -4.24 -4.29
CA MET A 119 -2.96 -3.43 -4.74
C MET A 119 -3.49 -2.16 -5.42
N ILE A 120 -2.99 -1.00 -5.01
CA ILE A 120 -3.28 0.27 -5.65
C ILE A 120 -1.97 0.96 -6.06
N ILE A 121 -1.87 1.38 -7.33
CA ILE A 121 -0.66 2.01 -7.90
C ILE A 121 -0.99 3.46 -8.24
N THR A 122 -1.39 4.21 -7.26
CA THR A 122 -1.81 5.61 -7.42
C THR A 122 -1.04 6.45 -6.41
N GLY A 123 -0.59 7.62 -6.82
CA GLY A 123 0.07 8.59 -5.95
C GLY A 123 -0.96 9.45 -5.22
N PHE A 124 -0.90 9.45 -3.90
CA PHE A 124 -1.78 10.25 -3.03
C PHE A 124 -0.94 11.18 -2.16
N GLU A 125 -1.17 12.47 -2.28
CA GLU A 125 -0.41 13.51 -1.57
C GLU A 125 -1.33 14.37 -0.73
N TRP A 126 -1.01 14.51 0.56
CA TRP A 126 -1.73 15.42 1.43
C TRP A 126 -1.56 16.86 0.97
N ALA A 127 -2.68 17.54 0.71
CA ALA A 127 -2.76 18.95 0.32
C ALA A 127 -3.38 19.85 1.42
N GLY A 128 -3.53 19.30 2.63
CA GLY A 128 -4.12 19.96 3.80
C GLY A 128 -4.68 18.95 4.79
N ASP A 129 -5.26 19.40 5.91
CA ASP A 129 -5.77 18.52 6.97
C ASP A 129 -6.95 17.64 6.53
N ALA A 130 -7.73 18.09 5.54
CA ALA A 130 -8.87 17.37 4.95
C ALA A 130 -8.82 17.38 3.41
N ALA A 131 -7.63 17.42 2.83
CA ALA A 131 -7.46 17.49 1.37
C ALA A 131 -6.35 16.56 0.89
N VAL A 132 -6.61 15.86 -0.23
CA VAL A 132 -5.64 15.00 -0.92
C VAL A 132 -5.61 15.35 -2.40
N HIS A 133 -4.42 15.41 -2.96
CA HIS A 133 -4.16 15.49 -4.39
C HIS A 133 -3.75 14.11 -4.92
N VAL A 134 -4.42 13.64 -5.97
CA VAL A 134 -4.08 12.38 -6.65
C VAL A 134 -3.23 12.72 -7.87
N SER A 135 -1.93 12.46 -7.77
CA SER A 135 -0.92 12.98 -8.72
C SER A 135 -0.53 11.98 -9.81
N VAL A 136 -0.57 10.68 -9.52
CA VAL A 136 -0.07 9.64 -10.43
C VAL A 136 -1.08 8.50 -10.54
N ASP A 137 -1.35 8.07 -11.78
CA ASP A 137 -2.06 6.83 -12.10
C ASP A 137 -1.04 5.83 -12.69
N GLY A 138 -0.51 4.95 -11.86
CA GLY A 138 0.44 3.91 -12.26
C GLY A 138 -0.23 2.66 -12.85
N GLY A 139 -1.56 2.67 -13.02
CA GLY A 139 -2.31 1.55 -13.57
C GLY A 139 -3.55 1.20 -12.76
N MET A 140 -4.24 0.14 -13.20
CA MET A 140 -5.45 -0.34 -12.52
C MET A 140 -5.10 -0.92 -11.14
N ALA A 141 -5.91 -0.57 -10.14
CA ALA A 141 -5.90 -1.30 -8.88
C ALA A 141 -6.35 -2.75 -9.08
N LYS A 142 -5.89 -3.65 -8.24
CA LYS A 142 -6.28 -5.06 -8.31
C LYS A 142 -6.80 -5.56 -6.97
N LEU A 143 -7.86 -6.35 -7.00
CA LEU A 143 -8.42 -7.01 -5.82
C LEU A 143 -8.59 -8.49 -6.09
N GLY A 144 -8.28 -9.33 -5.11
CA GLY A 144 -8.48 -10.77 -5.21
C GLY A 144 -8.61 -11.43 -3.84
N ARG A 145 -9.22 -12.62 -3.81
CA ARG A 145 -9.22 -13.43 -2.58
C ARG A 145 -7.78 -13.80 -2.22
N PHE A 146 -7.37 -13.57 -0.99
CA PHE A 146 -6.04 -13.97 -0.54
C PHE A 146 -6.05 -15.42 -0.02
N PRO A 147 -5.07 -16.28 -0.39
CA PRO A 147 -3.91 -15.98 -1.26
C PRO A 147 -4.21 -16.02 -2.75
N SER A 148 -5.33 -16.58 -3.19
CA SER A 148 -5.75 -16.66 -4.59
C SER A 148 -7.25 -16.88 -4.73
N GLY A 149 -7.81 -16.42 -5.85
CA GLY A 149 -9.21 -16.60 -6.19
C GLY A 149 -9.92 -15.29 -6.52
N LEU A 150 -11.08 -15.44 -7.16
CA LEU A 150 -11.95 -14.34 -7.56
C LEU A 150 -13.42 -14.75 -7.33
N ASP A 151 -13.82 -14.71 -6.06
CA ASP A 151 -15.16 -15.08 -5.63
C ASP A 151 -16.18 -13.92 -5.70
N GLU A 152 -17.44 -14.20 -5.40
CA GLU A 152 -18.51 -13.20 -5.51
C GLU A 152 -18.32 -11.96 -4.61
N PRO A 153 -17.86 -12.06 -3.35
CA PRO A 153 -17.55 -10.87 -2.56
C PRO A 153 -16.49 -9.99 -3.20
N VAL A 154 -15.43 -10.57 -3.77
CA VAL A 154 -14.39 -9.81 -4.47
C VAL A 154 -14.96 -9.11 -5.71
N LYS A 155 -15.69 -9.83 -6.57
CA LYS A 155 -16.31 -9.27 -7.77
C LYS A 155 -17.28 -8.14 -7.44
N LYS A 156 -18.09 -8.30 -6.39
CA LYS A 156 -19.03 -7.28 -5.91
C LYS A 156 -18.30 -6.00 -5.48
N LEU A 157 -17.19 -6.14 -4.74
CA LEU A 157 -16.39 -5.00 -4.33
C LEU A 157 -15.71 -4.31 -5.53
N VAL A 158 -15.18 -5.09 -6.48
CA VAL A 158 -14.62 -4.56 -7.74
C VAL A 158 -15.67 -3.73 -8.49
N SER A 159 -16.88 -4.27 -8.69
CA SER A 159 -17.96 -3.56 -9.37
C SER A 159 -18.34 -2.26 -8.65
N LEU A 160 -18.41 -2.29 -7.32
CA LEU A 160 -18.71 -1.12 -6.51
C LEU A 160 -17.62 -0.04 -6.63
N MET A 161 -16.36 -0.42 -6.60
CA MET A 161 -15.24 0.52 -6.77
C MET A 161 -15.22 1.12 -8.19
N GLN A 162 -15.54 0.31 -9.20
CA GLN A 162 -15.69 0.80 -10.59
C GLN A 162 -16.86 1.80 -10.72
N GLU A 163 -18.01 1.52 -10.12
CA GLU A 163 -19.16 2.44 -10.07
C GLU A 163 -18.79 3.74 -9.36
N ALA A 164 -17.96 3.68 -8.31
CA ALA A 164 -17.40 4.84 -7.64
C ALA A 164 -16.37 5.63 -8.49
N GLY A 165 -16.03 5.14 -9.68
CA GLY A 165 -15.04 5.73 -10.59
C GLY A 165 -13.60 5.49 -10.16
N ILE A 166 -13.32 4.39 -9.45
CA ILE A 166 -11.96 3.90 -9.17
C ILE A 166 -11.61 2.87 -10.24
N ARG A 167 -10.47 3.05 -10.91
CA ARG A 167 -9.97 2.08 -11.90
C ARG A 167 -9.44 0.86 -11.20
N VAL A 168 -10.20 -0.24 -11.21
CA VAL A 168 -9.89 -1.49 -10.51
C VAL A 168 -10.35 -2.70 -11.32
N GLU A 169 -9.61 -3.79 -11.22
CA GLU A 169 -9.97 -5.08 -11.79
C GLU A 169 -9.85 -6.20 -10.75
N GLY A 170 -10.56 -7.30 -10.99
CA GLY A 170 -10.42 -8.50 -10.20
C GLY A 170 -9.19 -9.32 -10.61
N SER A 171 -8.45 -9.83 -9.64
CA SER A 171 -7.30 -10.70 -9.87
C SER A 171 -7.49 -12.07 -9.23
N PRO A 172 -7.40 -13.17 -9.97
CA PRO A 172 -7.39 -14.52 -9.40
C PRO A 172 -6.05 -14.86 -8.72
N ALA A 173 -5.01 -14.02 -8.90
CA ALA A 173 -3.65 -14.25 -8.43
C ALA A 173 -3.10 -13.04 -7.64
N VAL A 174 -3.92 -12.49 -6.74
CA VAL A 174 -3.61 -11.25 -6.01
C VAL A 174 -2.27 -11.31 -5.27
N ARG A 175 -1.87 -12.47 -4.73
CA ARG A 175 -0.57 -12.65 -4.09
C ARG A 175 0.57 -12.37 -5.06
N SER A 176 0.44 -12.80 -6.32
CA SER A 176 1.41 -12.48 -7.39
C SER A 176 1.48 -10.97 -7.65
N ASP A 177 0.33 -10.30 -7.72
CA ASP A 177 0.28 -8.85 -7.96
C ASP A 177 0.92 -8.06 -6.82
N LEU A 178 0.64 -8.45 -5.56
CA LEU A 178 1.24 -7.85 -4.36
C LEU A 178 2.78 -7.99 -4.37
N TRP A 179 3.30 -9.18 -4.71
CA TRP A 179 4.73 -9.42 -4.81
C TRP A 179 5.38 -8.62 -5.94
N GLY A 180 4.75 -8.58 -7.12
CA GLY A 180 5.25 -7.79 -8.26
C GLY A 180 5.35 -6.30 -7.93
N LYS A 181 4.32 -5.74 -7.27
CA LYS A 181 4.35 -4.36 -6.77
C LYS A 181 5.39 -4.16 -5.67
N THR A 182 5.54 -5.13 -4.77
CA THR A 182 6.53 -5.03 -3.69
C THR A 182 7.94 -5.02 -4.23
N LEU A 183 8.26 -5.81 -5.23
CA LEU A 183 9.57 -5.76 -5.91
C LEU A 183 9.86 -4.38 -6.52
N TYR A 184 8.85 -3.76 -7.16
CA TYR A 184 8.94 -2.38 -7.65
C TYR A 184 9.27 -1.39 -6.52
N ASN A 185 8.52 -1.49 -5.42
CA ASN A 185 8.72 -0.63 -4.26
C ASN A 185 10.10 -0.86 -3.61
N CYS A 186 10.54 -2.11 -3.45
CA CYS A 186 11.86 -2.45 -2.90
C CYS A 186 13.00 -1.89 -3.75
N ALA A 187 12.85 -1.92 -5.07
CA ALA A 187 13.85 -1.45 -6.02
C ALA A 187 14.01 0.07 -6.03
N LEU A 188 12.90 0.81 -5.95
CA LEU A 188 12.91 2.26 -6.23
C LEU A 188 12.69 3.13 -4.98
N ASN A 189 11.76 2.76 -4.07
CA ASN A 189 11.39 3.62 -2.94
C ASN A 189 12.56 3.95 -2.03
N PRO A 190 13.33 2.95 -1.52
CA PRO A 190 14.42 3.21 -0.59
C PRO A 190 15.56 3.99 -1.24
N LEU A 191 15.96 3.62 -2.45
CA LEU A 191 17.04 4.32 -3.16
C LEU A 191 16.66 5.77 -3.46
N GLY A 192 15.45 6.02 -3.95
CA GLY A 192 14.91 7.36 -4.15
C GLY A 192 14.88 8.16 -2.85
N ALA A 193 14.54 7.53 -1.73
CA ALA A 193 14.49 8.16 -0.43
C ALA A 193 15.88 8.45 0.16
N ILE A 194 16.82 7.51 0.06
CA ILE A 194 18.19 7.66 0.55
C ILE A 194 18.91 8.77 -0.22
N MET A 195 18.77 8.77 -1.55
CA MET A 195 19.45 9.73 -2.44
C MET A 195 18.71 11.07 -2.56
N GLY A 196 17.44 11.17 -2.13
CA GLY A 196 16.63 12.37 -2.26
C GLY A 196 16.30 12.73 -3.71
N VAL A 197 16.13 11.73 -4.60
CA VAL A 197 15.94 11.92 -6.04
C VAL A 197 14.66 11.28 -6.54
N PRO A 198 14.07 11.78 -7.66
CA PRO A 198 12.97 11.10 -8.34
C PRO A 198 13.45 9.83 -9.04
N TYR A 199 12.52 8.92 -9.28
CA TYR A 199 12.82 7.58 -9.79
C TYR A 199 13.62 7.56 -11.09
N GLY A 200 13.37 8.47 -12.02
CA GLY A 200 14.11 8.52 -13.29
C GLY A 200 15.62 8.70 -13.13
N LYS A 201 16.09 9.25 -12.01
CA LYS A 201 17.53 9.36 -11.72
C LYS A 201 18.18 8.01 -11.38
N LEU A 202 17.38 7.01 -11.00
CA LEU A 202 17.85 5.65 -10.68
C LEU A 202 18.22 4.85 -11.94
N ALA A 203 17.92 5.34 -13.15
CA ALA A 203 18.44 4.79 -14.40
C ALA A 203 19.96 4.99 -14.58
N HIS A 204 20.60 5.84 -13.75
CA HIS A 204 22.06 6.00 -13.79
C HIS A 204 22.76 4.65 -13.57
N PRO A 205 23.76 4.25 -14.38
CA PRO A 205 24.35 2.91 -14.35
C PRO A 205 24.81 2.43 -12.97
N ALA A 206 25.33 3.33 -12.13
CA ALA A 206 25.76 2.97 -10.78
C ALA A 206 24.57 2.70 -9.84
N ALA A 207 23.48 3.45 -9.94
CA ALA A 207 22.26 3.21 -9.15
C ALA A 207 21.52 1.97 -9.65
N TRP A 208 21.47 1.77 -10.98
CA TRP A 208 20.82 0.62 -11.60
C TRP A 208 21.42 -0.72 -11.17
N LYS A 209 22.74 -0.81 -11.00
CA LYS A 209 23.40 -2.02 -10.44
C LYS A 209 22.87 -2.39 -9.05
N ILE A 210 22.52 -1.41 -8.24
CA ILE A 210 21.93 -1.67 -6.92
C ILE A 210 20.48 -2.15 -7.10
N VAL A 211 19.70 -1.52 -7.99
CA VAL A 211 18.35 -1.96 -8.36
C VAL A 211 18.36 -3.42 -8.83
N GLU A 212 19.28 -3.78 -9.73
CA GLU A 212 19.45 -5.16 -10.21
C GLU A 212 19.69 -6.14 -9.06
N SER A 213 20.58 -5.79 -8.14
CA SER A 213 20.91 -6.67 -7.00
C SER A 213 19.70 -6.85 -6.07
N ILE A 214 18.98 -5.78 -5.74
CA ILE A 214 17.76 -5.81 -4.92
C ILE A 214 16.72 -6.74 -5.56
N VAL A 215 16.49 -6.58 -6.86
CA VAL A 215 15.48 -7.37 -7.61
C VAL A 215 15.90 -8.85 -7.67
N ARG A 216 17.16 -9.16 -7.96
CA ARG A 216 17.63 -10.55 -8.05
C ARG A 216 17.49 -11.29 -6.71
N GLU A 217 17.88 -10.65 -5.61
CA GLU A 217 17.63 -11.22 -4.27
C GLU A 217 16.13 -11.42 -4.02
N GLY A 218 15.30 -10.42 -4.35
CA GLY A 218 13.85 -10.51 -4.20
C GLY A 218 13.24 -11.66 -5.03
N PHE A 219 13.71 -11.88 -6.27
CA PHE A 219 13.23 -12.97 -7.12
C PHE A 219 13.53 -14.34 -6.54
N MET A 220 14.73 -14.57 -5.99
CA MET A 220 15.05 -15.82 -5.30
C MET A 220 14.09 -16.11 -4.14
N VAL A 221 13.74 -15.07 -3.38
CA VAL A 221 12.80 -15.18 -2.27
C VAL A 221 11.37 -15.45 -2.77
N VAL A 222 10.93 -14.77 -3.82
CA VAL A 222 9.61 -15.00 -4.47
C VAL A 222 9.45 -16.43 -4.92
N GLU A 223 10.48 -16.99 -5.55
CA GLU A 223 10.49 -18.38 -6.02
C GLU A 223 10.39 -19.37 -4.85
N ALA A 224 11.18 -19.15 -3.79
CA ALA A 224 11.12 -19.97 -2.58
C ALA A 224 9.78 -19.89 -1.84
N GLU A 225 9.11 -18.73 -1.89
CA GLU A 225 7.74 -18.53 -1.37
C GLU A 225 6.66 -19.21 -2.26
N GLY A 226 7.05 -19.85 -3.37
CA GLY A 226 6.13 -20.51 -4.30
C GLY A 226 5.21 -19.56 -5.05
N VAL A 227 5.58 -18.27 -5.17
CA VAL A 227 4.80 -17.26 -5.88
C VAL A 227 5.19 -17.24 -7.35
N ARG A 228 4.20 -17.35 -8.23
CA ARG A 228 4.40 -17.24 -9.68
C ARG A 228 4.14 -15.82 -10.13
N LEU A 229 5.17 -15.12 -10.55
CA LEU A 229 5.06 -13.80 -11.16
C LEU A 229 4.76 -13.92 -12.67
N PRO A 230 4.24 -12.85 -13.32
CA PRO A 230 4.10 -12.78 -14.78
C PRO A 230 5.45 -12.89 -15.52
N TRP A 231 6.53 -12.43 -14.88
CA TRP A 231 7.89 -12.51 -15.39
C TRP A 231 8.56 -13.81 -14.91
N LYS A 232 9.14 -14.56 -15.83
CA LYS A 232 9.77 -15.85 -15.51
C LYS A 232 11.13 -15.70 -14.83
N THR A 233 11.82 -14.61 -15.09
CA THR A 233 13.17 -14.35 -14.56
C THR A 233 13.29 -12.93 -14.03
N ALA A 234 14.29 -12.71 -13.18
CA ALA A 234 14.65 -11.38 -12.72
C ALA A 234 15.01 -10.44 -13.87
N ASP A 235 15.65 -10.98 -14.93
CA ASP A 235 16.03 -10.19 -16.10
C ASP A 235 14.82 -9.72 -16.91
N GLU A 236 13.80 -10.55 -17.09
CA GLU A 236 12.53 -10.13 -17.72
C GLU A 236 11.86 -9.03 -16.91
N TYR A 237 11.84 -9.14 -15.59
CA TYR A 237 11.30 -8.12 -14.72
C TYR A 237 12.12 -6.81 -14.75
N LEU A 238 13.44 -6.91 -14.73
CA LEU A 238 14.34 -5.75 -14.81
C LEU A 238 14.18 -5.02 -16.14
N GLY A 239 14.03 -5.74 -17.25
CA GLY A 239 13.70 -5.15 -18.55
C GLY A 239 12.38 -4.39 -18.51
N TYR A 240 11.31 -5.00 -17.98
CA TYR A 240 10.02 -4.34 -17.81
C TYR A 240 10.11 -3.11 -16.87
N LEU A 241 10.84 -3.24 -15.76
CA LEU A 241 11.04 -2.12 -14.83
C LEU A 241 11.76 -0.95 -15.49
N HIS A 242 12.84 -1.23 -16.26
CA HIS A 242 13.66 -0.23 -16.91
C HIS A 242 12.93 0.46 -18.08
N ASP A 243 12.30 -0.34 -18.94
CA ASP A 243 11.80 0.15 -20.24
C ASP A 243 10.35 0.65 -20.17
N THR A 244 9.58 0.21 -19.14
CA THR A 244 8.16 0.54 -19.01
C THR A 244 7.84 1.33 -17.76
N GLN A 245 8.17 0.80 -16.58
CA GLN A 245 7.70 1.40 -15.32
C GLN A 245 8.50 2.64 -14.93
N LEU A 246 9.81 2.59 -15.06
CA LEU A 246 10.68 3.70 -14.67
C LEU A 246 10.44 4.96 -15.51
N PRO A 247 10.31 4.91 -16.86
CA PRO A 247 9.92 6.06 -17.67
C PRO A 247 8.55 6.64 -17.28
N ALA A 248 7.55 5.76 -17.07
CA ALA A 248 6.19 6.18 -16.72
C ALA A 248 6.11 6.89 -15.34
N THR A 249 7.08 6.66 -14.48
CA THR A 249 7.12 7.22 -13.12
C THR A 249 8.38 8.06 -12.87
N ALA A 250 9.08 8.48 -13.92
CA ALA A 250 10.40 9.12 -13.82
C ALA A 250 10.43 10.37 -12.93
N GLY A 251 9.39 11.19 -12.95
CA GLY A 251 9.26 12.39 -12.11
C GLY A 251 8.79 12.13 -10.68
N HIS A 252 8.40 10.90 -10.36
CA HIS A 252 7.81 10.59 -9.05
C HIS A 252 8.86 10.49 -7.94
N HIS A 253 8.58 11.13 -6.81
CA HIS A 253 9.30 10.96 -5.57
C HIS A 253 8.60 9.91 -4.69
N SER A 254 9.37 9.00 -4.09
CA SER A 254 8.81 7.91 -3.30
C SER A 254 8.00 8.40 -2.09
N SER A 255 6.95 7.65 -1.72
CA SER A 255 6.24 7.85 -0.45
C SER A 255 7.18 7.72 0.76
N MET A 256 8.21 6.90 0.66
CA MET A 256 9.23 6.73 1.68
C MET A 256 10.06 8.02 1.89
N LEU A 257 10.41 8.74 0.83
CA LEU A 257 11.05 10.05 0.94
C LEU A 257 10.14 11.04 1.65
N GLN A 258 8.84 11.04 1.34
CA GLN A 258 7.86 11.90 2.01
C GLN A 258 7.75 11.57 3.51
N ASP A 259 7.77 10.29 3.88
CA ASP A 259 7.73 9.88 5.29
C ASP A 259 8.98 10.36 6.03
N ILE A 260 10.18 10.11 5.49
CA ILE A 260 11.46 10.56 6.07
C ILE A 260 11.48 12.10 6.21
N SER A 261 11.11 12.84 5.16
CA SER A 261 11.09 14.31 5.19
C SER A 261 10.12 14.89 6.23
N ARG A 262 9.15 14.12 6.67
CA ARG A 262 8.17 14.51 7.70
C ARG A 262 8.49 13.91 9.08
N GLY A 263 9.65 13.29 9.26
CA GLY A 263 10.05 12.61 10.49
C GLY A 263 9.14 11.44 10.85
N ARG A 264 8.57 10.76 9.85
CA ARG A 264 7.65 9.63 10.04
C ARG A 264 8.39 8.33 9.77
N PRO A 265 8.15 7.27 10.55
CA PRO A 265 8.64 5.94 10.24
C PRO A 265 8.10 5.45 8.89
N THR A 266 8.97 4.79 8.12
CA THR A 266 8.65 4.26 6.79
C THR A 266 8.03 2.85 6.86
N GLU A 267 7.77 2.26 5.70
CA GLU A 267 7.30 0.87 5.56
C GLU A 267 8.44 -0.08 5.16
N ILE A 268 9.71 0.28 5.42
CA ILE A 268 10.87 -0.50 5.00
C ILE A 268 10.84 -1.95 5.48
N ASP A 269 10.31 -2.21 6.68
CA ASP A 269 10.23 -3.56 7.25
C ASP A 269 9.24 -4.47 6.50
N PHE A 270 8.23 -3.91 5.84
CA PHE A 270 7.25 -4.62 5.02
C PHE A 270 7.60 -4.63 3.51
N LEU A 271 8.68 -3.98 3.14
CA LEU A 271 9.27 -3.97 1.81
C LEU A 271 10.57 -4.81 1.80
N ASN A 272 11.72 -4.17 1.72
CA ASN A 272 13.01 -4.87 1.73
C ASN A 272 13.21 -5.71 3.00
N GLY A 273 12.71 -5.27 4.15
CA GLY A 273 12.72 -6.03 5.40
C GLY A 273 11.93 -7.34 5.29
N ALA A 274 10.81 -7.36 4.58
CA ALA A 274 10.07 -8.60 4.31
C ALA A 274 10.86 -9.56 3.40
N ILE A 275 11.57 -9.04 2.39
CA ILE A 275 12.49 -9.85 1.56
C ILE A 275 13.57 -10.47 2.45
N VAL A 276 14.19 -9.68 3.34
CA VAL A 276 15.22 -10.16 4.26
C VAL A 276 14.69 -11.25 5.21
N ALA A 277 13.55 -11.00 5.84
CA ALA A 277 12.95 -11.95 6.78
C ALA A 277 12.56 -13.27 6.11
N LYS A 278 11.94 -13.21 4.93
CA LYS A 278 11.54 -14.41 4.17
C LYS A 278 12.76 -15.12 3.57
N GLY A 279 13.76 -14.37 3.10
CA GLY A 279 15.04 -14.95 2.66
C GLY A 279 15.70 -15.77 3.78
N ALA A 280 15.73 -15.24 5.00
CA ALA A 280 16.27 -15.95 6.16
C ALA A 280 15.51 -17.26 6.48
N LEU A 281 14.16 -17.26 6.35
CA LEU A 281 13.34 -18.47 6.53
C LEU A 281 13.68 -19.57 5.51
N HIS A 282 14.10 -19.22 4.30
CA HIS A 282 14.45 -20.13 3.23
C HIS A 282 15.96 -20.36 3.07
N GLY A 283 16.80 -19.79 3.95
CA GLY A 283 18.25 -19.88 3.84
C GLY A 283 18.84 -19.12 2.64
N ILE A 284 18.12 -18.13 2.10
CA ILE A 284 18.53 -17.33 0.95
C ILE A 284 19.20 -16.05 1.45
N PRO A 285 20.48 -15.81 1.09
CA PRO A 285 21.15 -14.56 1.46
C PRO A 285 20.58 -13.36 0.69
N THR A 286 20.31 -12.27 1.41
CA THR A 286 19.79 -11.02 0.85
C THR A 286 20.60 -9.80 1.36
N PRO A 287 21.93 -9.80 1.12
CA PRO A 287 22.82 -8.79 1.72
C PRO A 287 22.52 -7.37 1.24
N VAL A 288 22.14 -7.18 -0.03
CA VAL A 288 21.84 -5.84 -0.55
C VAL A 288 20.52 -5.31 0.02
N ASN A 289 19.46 -6.11 0.07
CA ASN A 289 18.22 -5.72 0.74
C ASN A 289 18.45 -5.41 2.22
N SER A 290 19.26 -6.19 2.92
CA SER A 290 19.63 -5.93 4.32
C SER A 290 20.38 -4.60 4.49
N CYS A 291 21.34 -4.30 3.61
CA CYS A 291 22.04 -3.02 3.59
C CYS A 291 21.06 -1.85 3.40
N ILE A 292 20.13 -1.96 2.46
CA ILE A 292 19.10 -0.94 2.19
C ILE A 292 18.21 -0.71 3.41
N VAL A 293 17.77 -1.78 4.09
CA VAL A 293 17.00 -1.66 5.34
C VAL A 293 17.75 -0.84 6.37
N ASN A 294 19.03 -1.16 6.60
CA ASN A 294 19.85 -0.46 7.58
C ASN A 294 20.06 1.03 7.21
N LEU A 295 20.29 1.35 5.94
CA LEU A 295 20.43 2.73 5.48
C LEU A 295 19.13 3.53 5.68
N VAL A 296 17.97 2.95 5.40
CA VAL A 296 16.69 3.63 5.63
C VAL A 296 16.45 3.85 7.12
N LYS A 297 16.68 2.83 7.96
CA LYS A 297 16.54 2.95 9.43
C LYS A 297 17.50 4.00 10.01
N PHE A 298 18.71 4.07 9.49
CA PHE A 298 19.64 5.13 9.87
C PHE A 298 19.10 6.52 9.46
N ARG A 299 18.56 6.67 8.26
CA ARG A 299 17.92 7.94 7.84
C ARG A 299 16.73 8.31 8.71
N GLU A 300 15.91 7.34 9.13
CA GLU A 300 14.80 7.57 10.06
C GLU A 300 15.31 8.11 11.41
N SER A 301 16.40 7.56 11.94
CA SER A 301 16.96 7.99 13.23
C SER A 301 17.47 9.44 13.21
N LEU A 302 17.93 9.93 12.05
CA LEU A 302 18.40 11.31 11.90
C LEU A 302 17.25 12.35 11.88
N THR A 303 16.03 11.94 11.51
CA THR A 303 14.87 12.84 11.38
C THR A 303 13.94 12.78 12.58
N GLY A 304 13.97 11.70 13.34
CA GLY A 304 13.13 11.46 14.53
C GLY A 304 13.79 11.90 15.83
N GLY A 305 14.31 13.12 15.95
CA GLY A 305 14.67 13.84 17.20
C GLY A 305 15.21 13.03 18.39
N GLY A 306 16.03 12.01 18.14
CA GLY A 306 16.64 11.16 19.17
C GLY A 306 17.89 10.50 18.64
N VAL A 307 19.01 11.24 18.68
CA VAL A 307 20.32 10.59 18.78
C VAL A 307 20.41 10.08 20.22
N PRO A 308 20.77 8.80 20.47
CA PRO A 308 20.94 8.26 21.80
C PRO A 308 22.05 8.98 22.57
#